data_e2be0e3a777186129a5b7d8a4ec671e3
#
_entry.id   e2be0e3a777186129a5b7d8a4ec671e3
#
_cell.length_a   1.000
_cell.length_b   1.000
_cell.length_c   1.000
_cell.angle_alpha   90.00
_cell.angle_beta   90.00
_cell.angle_gamma   90.00
#
_symmetry.space_group_name_H-M   'P 1'
#
loop_
_entity.id
_entity.type
_entity.pdbx_description
1 polymer ?
#
loop_
_entity_poly.entity_id
_entity_poly.type
_entity_poly.pdbx_seq_one_letter_code
_entity_poly.pdbx_strand_id
1 'polypeptide(L)'
;MIEKLEAQASQLLDGFIGLREAYALLDPMLFDRETISGRGSFGQRSGFLILRRSLMLACVQEISRLCLDGDEHAPSIPRLVAQLRHQPLRDELRRRYCAWGEEPARTESDPDIIRLLADIAQREQTARGDEFDRHFARLLTSWDALSSGSALAQFLTVRDQMSAQTTDHSGKHRYQLVDITRLGIDLTGLQPTIQAMQEPVALIGLMVHAAGFSWDSLSHQLANAAQSFWTSADTQDMR
;
A
#
# COMPACT_ATOMS: atom_id res chain seq x y z
N MET A 1 -2.78 -23.49 -0.20
CA MET A 1 -1.61 -22.58 0.03
C MET A 1 -1.74 -21.32 -0.83
N ILE A 2 -1.99 -21.44 -2.12
CA ILE A 2 -2.14 -20.29 -3.03
C ILE A 2 -3.36 -19.43 -2.69
N GLU A 3 -4.53 -19.98 -2.46
CA GLU A 3 -5.73 -19.24 -2.05
C GLU A 3 -5.48 -18.35 -0.82
N LYS A 4 -4.70 -18.83 0.15
CA LYS A 4 -4.31 -18.02 1.31
C LYS A 4 -3.39 -16.87 0.90
N LEU A 5 -2.46 -17.09 -0.03
CA LEU A 5 -1.57 -16.05 -0.55
C LEU A 5 -2.35 -15.00 -1.34
N GLU A 6 -3.31 -15.44 -2.18
CA GLU A 6 -4.22 -14.56 -2.93
C GLU A 6 -5.04 -13.67 -1.98
N ALA A 7 -5.62 -14.26 -0.93
CA ALA A 7 -6.36 -13.50 0.09
C ALA A 7 -5.44 -12.50 0.83
N GLN A 8 -4.21 -12.89 1.17
CA GLN A 8 -3.25 -11.99 1.83
C GLN A 8 -2.77 -10.87 0.89
N ALA A 9 -2.58 -11.15 -0.40
CA ALA A 9 -2.21 -10.13 -1.38
C ALA A 9 -3.34 -9.11 -1.60
N SER A 10 -4.60 -9.57 -1.64
CA SER A 10 -5.78 -8.69 -1.69
C SER A 10 -5.88 -7.80 -0.46
N GLN A 11 -5.74 -8.38 0.75
CA GLN A 11 -5.76 -7.62 2.01
C GLN A 11 -4.59 -6.62 2.12
N LEU A 12 -3.41 -6.95 1.58
CA LEU A 12 -2.29 -6.02 1.49
C LEU A 12 -2.64 -4.83 0.60
N LEU A 13 -3.25 -5.09 -0.57
CA LEU A 13 -3.69 -4.05 -1.51
C LEU A 13 -4.75 -3.15 -0.87
N ASP A 14 -5.77 -3.73 -0.24
CA ASP A 14 -6.85 -2.98 0.44
C ASP A 14 -6.29 -2.09 1.55
N GLY A 15 -5.37 -2.61 2.37
CA GLY A 15 -4.71 -1.83 3.41
C GLY A 15 -3.86 -0.69 2.83
N PHE A 16 -3.16 -0.94 1.72
CA PHE A 16 -2.40 0.12 1.08
C PHE A 16 -3.29 1.20 0.43
N ILE A 17 -4.43 0.81 -0.15
CA ILE A 17 -5.44 1.78 -0.63
C ILE A 17 -5.95 2.63 0.53
N GLY A 18 -6.33 2.02 1.66
CA GLY A 18 -6.77 2.74 2.86
C GLY A 18 -5.72 3.71 3.42
N LEU A 19 -4.45 3.34 3.39
CA LEU A 19 -3.34 4.24 3.72
C LEU A 19 -3.30 5.45 2.78
N ARG A 20 -3.44 5.24 1.48
CA ARG A 20 -3.45 6.32 0.49
C ARG A 20 -4.67 7.24 0.63
N GLU A 21 -5.83 6.69 0.95
CA GLU A 21 -7.05 7.46 1.26
C GLU A 21 -6.84 8.36 2.48
N ALA A 22 -6.33 7.81 3.57
CA ALA A 22 -6.03 8.58 4.77
C ALA A 22 -4.99 9.67 4.51
N TYR A 23 -3.94 9.35 3.75
CA TYR A 23 -2.91 10.32 3.39
C TYR A 23 -3.43 11.43 2.47
N ALA A 24 -4.27 11.12 1.49
CA ALA A 24 -4.85 12.13 0.59
C ALA A 24 -5.65 13.20 1.34
N LEU A 25 -6.37 12.82 2.41
CA LEU A 25 -7.06 13.77 3.29
C LEU A 25 -6.09 14.52 4.21
N LEU A 26 -5.00 13.89 4.63
CA LEU A 26 -4.01 14.46 5.54
C LEU A 26 -3.11 15.49 4.84
N ASP A 27 -2.70 15.24 3.60
CA ASP A 27 -1.71 16.04 2.86
C ASP A 27 -2.02 17.55 2.85
N PRO A 28 -3.26 18.00 2.51
CA PRO A 28 -3.60 19.43 2.57
C PRO A 28 -3.53 20.00 3.99
N MET A 29 -3.79 19.17 5.01
CA MET A 29 -3.68 19.61 6.42
C MET A 29 -2.24 19.82 6.88
N LEU A 30 -1.27 19.28 6.17
CA LEU A 30 0.15 19.42 6.50
C LEU A 30 0.82 20.55 5.72
N PHE A 31 0.46 20.73 4.44
CA PHE A 31 1.23 21.53 3.50
C PHE A 31 0.46 22.65 2.83
N ASP A 32 -0.88 22.61 2.79
CA ASP A 32 -1.67 23.66 2.17
C ASP A 32 -2.00 24.80 3.18
N ARG A 33 -1.50 26.00 2.89
CA ARG A 33 -1.68 27.19 3.74
C ARG A 33 -3.15 27.60 3.85
N GLU A 34 -3.93 27.48 2.78
CA GLU A 34 -5.36 27.86 2.79
C GLU A 34 -6.16 26.91 3.69
N THR A 35 -5.93 25.62 3.55
CA THR A 35 -6.53 24.59 4.42
C THR A 35 -6.15 24.81 5.89
N ILE A 36 -4.92 25.20 6.19
CA ILE A 36 -4.44 25.42 7.55
C ILE A 36 -5.00 26.71 8.15
N SER A 37 -5.02 27.80 7.39
CA SER A 37 -5.40 29.15 7.88
C SER A 37 -6.89 29.43 7.83
N GLY A 38 -7.67 28.73 7.00
CA GLY A 38 -9.10 28.98 6.77
C GLY A 38 -10.03 28.62 7.95
N ARG A 39 -9.50 28.21 9.10
CA ARG A 39 -10.29 27.77 10.27
C ARG A 39 -10.63 28.94 11.20
N GLY A 40 -11.81 29.55 11.01
CA GLY A 40 -12.20 30.78 11.67
C GLY A 40 -12.45 30.67 13.18
N SER A 41 -13.20 29.68 13.65
CA SER A 41 -13.57 29.55 15.07
C SER A 41 -12.60 28.68 15.88
N PHE A 42 -12.59 28.86 17.20
CA PHE A 42 -11.81 28.01 18.12
C PHE A 42 -12.20 26.53 18.02
N GLY A 43 -13.50 26.24 17.93
CA GLY A 43 -13.99 24.87 17.78
C GLY A 43 -13.54 24.21 16.47
N GLN A 44 -13.57 24.95 15.36
CA GLN A 44 -13.11 24.47 14.06
C GLN A 44 -11.60 24.16 14.09
N ARG A 45 -10.78 25.03 14.69
CA ARG A 45 -9.34 24.78 14.87
C ARG A 45 -9.06 23.55 15.72
N SER A 46 -9.81 23.36 16.80
CA SER A 46 -9.66 22.20 17.67
C SER A 46 -10.03 20.91 16.92
N GLY A 47 -11.16 20.87 16.20
CA GLY A 47 -11.57 19.74 15.39
C GLY A 47 -10.56 19.40 14.29
N PHE A 48 -10.05 20.43 13.62
CA PHE A 48 -8.99 20.29 12.61
C PHE A 48 -7.73 19.62 13.17
N LEU A 49 -7.24 20.07 14.33
CA LEU A 49 -6.05 19.50 14.97
C LEU A 49 -6.28 18.05 15.42
N ILE A 50 -7.47 17.73 15.92
CA ILE A 50 -7.84 16.36 16.28
C ILE A 50 -7.85 15.47 15.05
N LEU A 51 -8.50 15.89 13.96
CA LEU A 51 -8.57 15.13 12.71
C LEU A 51 -7.19 14.92 12.10
N ARG A 52 -6.38 16.00 11.99
CA ARG A 52 -5.00 15.91 11.49
C ARG A 52 -4.17 14.88 12.25
N ARG A 53 -4.28 14.92 13.57
CA ARG A 53 -3.60 13.96 14.42
C ARG A 53 -4.09 12.53 14.19
N SER A 54 -5.39 12.31 14.13
CA SER A 54 -5.98 10.99 13.93
C SER A 54 -5.56 10.39 12.58
N LEU A 55 -5.60 11.17 11.50
CA LEU A 55 -5.17 10.73 10.19
C LEU A 55 -3.66 10.41 10.15
N MET A 56 -2.86 11.24 10.82
CA MET A 56 -1.42 10.98 10.90
C MET A 56 -1.10 9.70 11.65
N LEU A 57 -1.76 9.46 12.79
CA LEU A 57 -1.59 8.22 13.54
C LEU A 57 -2.07 7.01 12.73
N ALA A 58 -3.18 7.13 12.01
CA ALA A 58 -3.66 6.08 11.11
C ALA A 58 -2.63 5.75 10.03
N CYS A 59 -2.03 6.75 9.37
CA CYS A 59 -0.98 6.53 8.38
C CYS A 59 0.24 5.82 8.97
N VAL A 60 0.73 6.26 10.14
CA VAL A 60 1.88 5.64 10.80
C VAL A 60 1.60 4.19 11.22
N GLN A 61 0.42 3.93 11.77
CA GLN A 61 -0.01 2.58 12.15
C GLN A 61 -0.08 1.65 10.93
N GLU A 62 -0.67 2.16 9.84
CA GLU A 62 -0.83 1.37 8.63
C GLU A 62 0.51 1.10 7.91
N ILE A 63 1.41 2.08 7.82
CA ILE A 63 2.78 1.87 7.34
C ILE A 63 3.47 0.79 8.18
N SER A 64 3.36 0.88 9.51
CA SER A 64 3.96 -0.10 10.42
C SER A 64 3.39 -1.50 10.21
N ARG A 65 2.08 -1.63 10.06
CA ARG A 65 1.38 -2.89 9.80
C ARG A 65 1.81 -3.51 8.46
N LEU A 66 1.88 -2.70 7.41
CA LEU A 66 2.19 -3.20 6.07
C LEU A 66 3.68 -3.49 5.85
N CYS A 67 4.58 -2.80 6.55
CA CYS A 67 6.03 -2.90 6.32
C CYS A 67 6.82 -3.58 7.45
N LEU A 68 6.30 -3.60 8.69
CA LEU A 68 7.08 -3.99 9.86
C LEU A 68 6.44 -5.13 10.66
N ASP A 69 5.19 -5.50 10.34
CA ASP A 69 4.51 -6.56 11.07
C ASP A 69 5.05 -7.93 10.65
N GLY A 70 5.58 -8.64 11.63
CA GLY A 70 6.09 -10.00 11.47
C GLY A 70 5.08 -11.09 11.86
N ASP A 71 3.84 -10.73 12.20
CA ASP A 71 2.81 -11.71 12.55
C ASP A 71 2.53 -12.64 11.36
N GLU A 72 2.47 -13.95 11.65
CA GLU A 72 2.19 -14.97 10.66
C GLU A 72 0.83 -14.83 9.96
N HIS A 73 -0.08 -14.09 10.53
CA HIS A 73 -1.42 -13.89 10.00
C HIS A 73 -1.62 -12.51 9.37
N ALA A 74 -0.71 -11.55 9.63
CA ALA A 74 -0.83 -10.22 9.08
C ALA A 74 -0.41 -10.16 7.60
N PRO A 75 -1.22 -9.57 6.71
CA PRO A 75 -0.84 -9.34 5.32
C PRO A 75 0.14 -8.16 5.24
N SER A 76 1.44 -8.47 5.26
CA SER A 76 2.50 -7.47 5.19
C SER A 76 3.45 -7.73 4.02
N ILE A 77 4.12 -6.68 3.53
CA ILE A 77 5.08 -6.78 2.42
C ILE A 77 6.20 -7.79 2.76
N PRO A 78 6.88 -7.68 3.92
CA PRO A 78 7.98 -8.59 4.23
C PRO A 78 7.55 -10.06 4.25
N ARG A 79 6.34 -10.33 4.74
CA ARG A 79 5.81 -11.68 4.78
C ARG A 79 5.55 -12.24 3.39
N LEU A 80 4.87 -11.47 2.53
CA LEU A 80 4.57 -11.91 1.17
C LEU A 80 5.86 -12.07 0.36
N VAL A 81 6.83 -11.19 0.52
CA VAL A 81 8.17 -11.33 -0.08
C VAL A 81 8.85 -12.62 0.42
N ALA A 82 8.78 -12.93 1.71
CA ALA A 82 9.34 -14.17 2.26
C ALA A 82 8.65 -15.42 1.69
N GLN A 83 7.33 -15.40 1.53
CA GLN A 83 6.58 -16.49 0.89
C GLN A 83 6.95 -16.64 -0.60
N LEU A 84 7.09 -15.54 -1.34
CA LEU A 84 7.49 -15.55 -2.75
C LEU A 84 8.95 -16.00 -2.96
N ARG A 85 9.83 -15.86 -1.95
CA ARG A 85 11.19 -16.43 -1.98
C ARG A 85 11.18 -17.97 -1.89
N HIS A 86 10.09 -18.57 -1.42
CA HIS A 86 9.98 -20.03 -1.35
C HIS A 86 9.78 -20.60 -2.76
N GLN A 87 10.81 -21.27 -3.27
CA GLN A 87 10.89 -21.69 -4.67
C GLN A 87 9.69 -22.49 -5.16
N PRO A 88 9.19 -23.54 -4.47
CA PRO A 88 8.03 -24.31 -4.95
C PRO A 88 6.76 -23.46 -5.13
N LEU A 89 6.54 -22.47 -4.27
CA LEU A 89 5.41 -21.57 -4.38
C LEU A 89 5.58 -20.60 -5.55
N ARG A 90 6.79 -20.06 -5.72
CA ARG A 90 7.12 -19.16 -6.83
C ARG A 90 7.00 -19.87 -8.18
N ASP A 91 7.48 -21.11 -8.29
CA ASP A 91 7.38 -21.89 -9.52
C ASP A 91 5.92 -22.17 -9.90
N GLU A 92 5.07 -22.44 -8.92
CA GLU A 92 3.63 -22.61 -9.13
C GLU A 92 2.95 -21.30 -9.59
N LEU A 93 3.29 -20.16 -8.97
CA LEU A 93 2.77 -18.85 -9.40
C LEU A 93 3.25 -18.51 -10.81
N ARG A 94 4.52 -18.75 -11.10
CA ARG A 94 5.10 -18.56 -12.44
C ARG A 94 4.35 -19.39 -13.49
N ARG A 95 4.07 -20.64 -13.19
CA ARG A 95 3.30 -21.52 -14.07
C ARG A 95 1.89 -20.99 -14.33
N ARG A 96 1.20 -20.47 -13.29
CA ARG A 96 -0.13 -19.86 -13.44
C ARG A 96 -0.08 -18.55 -14.22
N TYR A 97 0.92 -17.72 -13.97
CA TYR A 97 1.11 -16.47 -14.69
C TYR A 97 1.35 -16.71 -16.19
N CYS A 98 2.10 -17.75 -16.54
CA CYS A 98 2.33 -18.16 -17.92
C CYS A 98 1.06 -18.71 -18.60
N ALA A 99 0.22 -19.44 -17.86
CA ALA A 99 -1.00 -20.05 -18.39
C ALA A 99 -2.17 -19.05 -18.53
N TRP A 100 -2.07 -17.87 -17.93
CA TRP A 100 -3.14 -16.88 -17.96
C TRP A 100 -3.39 -16.36 -19.38
N GLY A 101 -4.63 -16.50 -19.88
CA GLY A 101 -5.03 -16.12 -21.24
C GLY A 101 -4.89 -17.25 -22.28
N GLU A 102 -4.50 -18.44 -21.87
CA GLU A 102 -4.59 -19.63 -22.72
C GLU A 102 -6.06 -20.08 -22.85
N GLU A 103 -6.84 -19.47 -23.74
CA GLU A 103 -8.01 -20.16 -24.29
C GLU A 103 -7.53 -21.15 -25.35
N PRO A 104 -7.84 -22.45 -25.21
CA PRO A 104 -7.45 -23.41 -26.22
C PRO A 104 -8.13 -23.02 -27.54
N ALA A 105 -7.35 -23.00 -28.62
CA ALA A 105 -7.86 -22.92 -29.99
C ALA A 105 -8.64 -24.21 -30.32
N ARG A 106 -9.79 -24.41 -29.65
CA ARG A 106 -10.59 -25.65 -29.66
C ARG A 106 -11.40 -25.84 -30.95
N THR A 107 -11.35 -24.89 -31.87
CA THR A 107 -12.21 -24.90 -33.09
C THR A 107 -11.42 -24.99 -34.39
N GLU A 108 -10.10 -24.97 -34.35
CA GLU A 108 -9.28 -25.03 -35.56
C GLU A 108 -9.00 -26.49 -35.95
N SER A 109 -9.14 -26.83 -37.22
CA SER A 109 -8.97 -28.17 -37.76
C SER A 109 -7.77 -28.28 -38.72
N ASP A 110 -7.21 -27.15 -39.15
CA ASP A 110 -6.07 -27.14 -40.09
C ASP A 110 -4.78 -27.41 -39.33
N PRO A 111 -4.01 -28.49 -39.67
CA PRO A 111 -2.80 -28.89 -38.98
C PRO A 111 -1.70 -27.83 -39.01
N ASP A 112 -1.60 -27.03 -40.07
CA ASP A 112 -0.56 -26.00 -40.20
C ASP A 112 -0.91 -24.79 -39.33
N ILE A 113 -2.18 -24.44 -39.23
CA ILE A 113 -2.67 -23.39 -38.32
C ILE A 113 -2.46 -23.83 -36.85
N ILE A 114 -2.80 -25.08 -36.50
CA ILE A 114 -2.59 -25.64 -35.17
C ILE A 114 -1.11 -25.55 -34.77
N ARG A 115 -0.19 -25.90 -35.67
CA ARG A 115 1.26 -25.83 -35.42
C ARG A 115 1.71 -24.38 -35.21
N LEU A 116 1.23 -23.43 -36.04
CA LEU A 116 1.56 -22.02 -35.90
C LEU A 116 1.06 -21.45 -34.56
N LEU A 117 -0.17 -21.79 -34.18
CA LEU A 117 -0.73 -21.37 -32.89
C LEU A 117 0.04 -21.93 -31.69
N ALA A 118 0.48 -23.20 -31.77
CA ALA A 118 1.32 -23.80 -30.75
C ALA A 118 2.68 -23.09 -30.61
N ASP A 119 3.30 -22.71 -31.75
CA ASP A 119 4.58 -21.96 -31.74
C ASP A 119 4.39 -20.55 -31.14
N ILE A 120 3.29 -19.88 -31.44
CA ILE A 120 2.94 -18.58 -30.86
C ILE A 120 2.72 -18.74 -29.35
N ALA A 121 1.90 -19.70 -28.92
CA ALA A 121 1.63 -19.95 -27.51
C ALA A 121 2.92 -20.25 -26.73
N GLN A 122 3.82 -21.04 -27.29
CA GLN A 122 5.11 -21.35 -26.66
C GLN A 122 5.99 -20.09 -26.50
N ARG A 123 6.02 -19.20 -27.50
CA ARG A 123 6.76 -17.93 -27.41
C ARG A 123 6.16 -16.99 -26.38
N GLU A 124 4.84 -16.86 -26.35
CA GLU A 124 4.14 -16.07 -25.34
C GLU A 124 4.37 -16.61 -23.93
N GLN A 125 4.29 -17.91 -23.74
CA GLN A 125 4.54 -18.55 -22.45
C GLN A 125 5.97 -18.28 -21.97
N THR A 126 6.95 -18.35 -22.87
CA THR A 126 8.35 -18.02 -22.55
C THR A 126 8.49 -16.56 -22.18
N ALA A 127 7.92 -15.64 -22.96
CA ALA A 127 7.98 -14.20 -22.71
C ALA A 127 7.33 -13.82 -21.36
N ARG A 128 6.20 -14.43 -21.02
CA ARG A 128 5.52 -14.24 -19.71
C ARG A 128 6.37 -14.81 -18.57
N GLY A 129 7.04 -15.94 -18.77
CA GLY A 129 7.97 -16.47 -17.80
C GLY A 129 9.11 -15.51 -17.48
N ASP A 130 9.72 -14.93 -18.51
CA ASP A 130 10.78 -13.93 -18.36
C ASP A 130 10.28 -12.63 -17.72
N GLU A 131 9.03 -12.27 -18.00
CA GLU A 131 8.37 -11.12 -17.37
C GLU A 131 8.14 -11.34 -15.88
N PHE A 132 7.60 -12.50 -15.49
CA PHE A 132 7.44 -12.89 -14.09
C PHE A 132 8.77 -12.84 -13.32
N ASP A 133 9.83 -13.38 -13.90
CA ASP A 133 11.17 -13.40 -13.29
C ASP A 133 11.74 -11.98 -13.12
N ARG A 134 11.49 -11.08 -14.08
CA ARG A 134 11.84 -9.65 -13.97
C ARG A 134 11.03 -8.96 -12.87
N HIS A 135 9.72 -9.23 -12.76
CA HIS A 135 8.88 -8.69 -11.69
C HIS A 135 9.36 -9.15 -10.31
N PHE A 136 9.74 -10.41 -10.18
CA PHE A 136 10.29 -10.93 -8.93
C PHE A 136 11.61 -10.26 -8.56
N ALA A 137 12.53 -10.09 -9.49
CA ALA A 137 13.79 -9.39 -9.25
C ALA A 137 13.56 -7.92 -8.83
N ARG A 138 12.63 -7.21 -9.50
CA ARG A 138 12.23 -5.84 -9.15
C ARG A 138 11.59 -5.76 -7.77
N LEU A 139 10.73 -6.72 -7.42
CA LEU A 139 10.13 -6.81 -6.08
C LEU A 139 11.20 -6.88 -5.00
N LEU A 140 12.20 -7.74 -5.17
CA LEU A 140 13.27 -7.86 -4.19
C LEU A 140 14.08 -6.56 -4.07
N THR A 141 14.44 -5.94 -5.20
CA THR A 141 15.19 -4.68 -5.22
C THR A 141 14.41 -3.53 -4.57
N SER A 142 13.12 -3.37 -4.90
CA SER A 142 12.28 -2.30 -4.34
C SER A 142 12.00 -2.52 -2.86
N TRP A 143 11.82 -3.77 -2.43
CA TRP A 143 11.68 -4.09 -1.02
C TRP A 143 12.97 -3.86 -0.22
N ASP A 144 14.12 -4.29 -0.73
CA ASP A 144 15.40 -4.09 -0.06
C ASP A 144 15.72 -2.59 0.07
N ALA A 145 15.43 -1.78 -0.95
CA ALA A 145 15.57 -0.33 -0.90
C ALA A 145 14.65 0.31 0.16
N LEU A 146 13.37 -0.09 0.19
CA LEU A 146 12.39 0.41 1.17
C LEU A 146 12.77 0.00 2.59
N SER A 147 13.10 -1.27 2.81
CA SER A 147 13.37 -1.83 4.15
C SER A 147 14.68 -1.32 4.77
N SER A 148 15.66 -0.94 3.94
CA SER A 148 16.91 -0.32 4.39
C SER A 148 16.80 1.19 4.62
N GLY A 149 15.68 1.80 4.25
CA GLY A 149 15.43 3.24 4.37
C GLY A 149 15.29 3.70 5.83
N SER A 150 15.92 4.82 6.19
CA SER A 150 15.85 5.42 7.54
C SER A 150 14.43 5.82 7.94
N ALA A 151 13.56 6.11 6.97
CA ALA A 151 12.17 6.50 7.20
C ALA A 151 11.37 5.38 7.90
N LEU A 152 11.53 4.11 7.47
CA LEU A 152 10.84 2.98 8.13
C LEU A 152 11.29 2.80 9.59
N ALA A 153 12.56 3.02 9.89
CA ALA A 153 13.09 2.94 11.28
C ALA A 153 12.42 3.97 12.19
N GLN A 154 12.11 5.17 11.69
CA GLN A 154 11.38 6.19 12.45
C GLN A 154 9.94 5.74 12.75
N PHE A 155 9.22 5.18 11.77
CA PHE A 155 7.86 4.68 11.98
C PHE A 155 7.81 3.51 12.96
N LEU A 156 8.84 2.65 12.98
CA LEU A 156 8.98 1.58 13.97
C LEU A 156 9.08 2.16 15.40
N THR A 157 9.94 3.14 15.59
CA THR A 157 10.14 3.83 16.89
C THR A 157 8.83 4.44 17.38
N VAL A 158 8.08 5.09 16.49
CA VAL A 158 6.77 5.70 16.82
C VAL A 158 5.75 4.65 17.23
N ARG A 159 5.65 3.55 16.47
CA ARG A 159 4.74 2.43 16.81
C ARG A 159 5.06 1.88 18.20
N ASP A 160 6.32 1.66 18.49
CA ASP A 160 6.76 1.07 19.78
C ASP A 160 6.49 2.02 20.94
N GLN A 161 6.69 3.32 20.75
CA GLN A 161 6.34 4.34 21.76
C GLN A 161 4.83 4.43 21.98
N MET A 162 4.02 4.32 20.92
CA MET A 162 2.55 4.29 21.03
C MET A 162 2.08 3.04 21.77
N SER A 163 2.66 1.87 21.47
CA SER A 163 2.34 0.61 22.15
C SER A 163 2.74 0.65 23.64
N ALA A 164 3.90 1.20 23.97
CA ALA A 164 4.36 1.34 25.35
C ALA A 164 3.45 2.25 26.19
N GLN A 165 2.91 3.32 25.59
CA GLN A 165 1.96 4.24 26.28
C GLN A 165 0.57 3.61 26.52
N THR A 166 0.16 2.66 25.69
CA THR A 166 -1.12 1.94 25.86
C THR A 166 -1.03 0.82 26.91
N THR A 167 0.16 0.29 27.18
CA THR A 167 0.38 -0.83 28.11
C THR A 167 0.72 -0.42 29.55
N ASP A 168 0.91 0.89 29.83
CA ASP A 168 1.18 1.36 31.19
C ASP A 168 -0.08 1.30 32.05
N HIS A 169 -0.31 0.12 32.66
CA HIS A 169 -1.45 -0.20 33.53
C HIS A 169 -1.33 0.40 34.94
N SER A 170 -0.37 1.26 35.20
CA SER A 170 -0.23 1.95 36.48
C SER A 170 -1.22 3.12 36.57
N GLY A 171 -2.45 2.85 36.83
CA GLY A 171 -3.66 3.63 37.12
C GLY A 171 -3.60 5.14 37.43
N LYS A 172 -2.56 5.86 37.08
CA LYS A 172 -2.37 7.29 37.36
C LYS A 172 -2.28 8.21 36.15
N HIS A 173 -2.09 7.69 34.95
CA HIS A 173 -2.04 8.52 33.75
C HIS A 173 -3.33 8.33 32.93
N ARG A 174 -4.31 9.17 33.16
CA ARG A 174 -5.45 9.36 32.26
C ARG A 174 -4.89 9.69 30.87
N TYR A 175 -5.18 8.85 29.88
CA TYR A 175 -5.08 9.07 28.43
C TYR A 175 -4.30 10.34 28.05
N GLN A 176 -3.00 10.37 28.21
CA GLN A 176 -2.19 11.41 27.59
C GLN A 176 -2.24 11.15 26.10
N LEU A 177 -2.93 12.06 25.43
CA LEU A 177 -2.92 12.10 23.98
C LEU A 177 -1.46 12.15 23.53
N VAL A 178 -1.02 11.15 22.74
CA VAL A 178 0.35 11.11 22.19
C VAL A 178 0.64 12.45 21.53
N ASP A 179 1.62 13.17 22.05
CA ASP A 179 2.04 14.44 21.46
C ASP A 179 2.98 14.12 20.29
N ILE A 180 2.42 14.20 19.09
CA ILE A 180 3.09 13.88 17.83
C ILE A 180 4.36 14.72 17.63
N THR A 181 4.36 15.95 18.15
CA THR A 181 5.52 16.85 18.03
C THR A 181 6.71 16.36 18.85
N ARG A 182 6.44 15.59 19.92
CA ARG A 182 7.48 14.97 20.75
C ARG A 182 8.02 13.65 20.20
N LEU A 183 7.32 13.04 19.24
CA LEU A 183 7.74 11.79 18.63
C LEU A 183 8.89 11.98 17.62
N GLY A 184 9.25 13.23 17.29
CA GLY A 184 10.34 13.51 16.35
C GLY A 184 10.08 13.00 14.94
N ILE A 185 8.80 12.79 14.57
CA ILE A 185 8.43 12.32 13.24
C ILE A 185 8.70 13.43 12.24
N ASP A 186 9.55 13.16 11.29
CA ASP A 186 9.65 13.96 10.09
C ASP A 186 8.46 13.64 9.18
N LEU A 187 7.45 14.53 9.20
CA LEU A 187 6.24 14.39 8.38
C LEU A 187 6.54 14.46 6.88
N THR A 188 7.68 15.04 6.49
CA THR A 188 8.11 15.09 5.09
C THR A 188 8.50 13.70 4.57
N GLY A 189 8.79 12.76 5.46
CA GLY A 189 9.08 11.36 5.14
C GLY A 189 7.85 10.49 4.81
N LEU A 190 6.61 10.94 5.14
CA LEU A 190 5.40 10.14 4.91
C LEU A 190 5.16 9.88 3.43
N GLN A 191 5.09 10.94 2.64
CA GLN A 191 4.81 10.84 1.20
C GLN A 191 5.83 9.97 0.45
N PRO A 192 7.15 10.20 0.59
CA PRO A 192 8.15 9.36 -0.05
C PRO A 192 8.06 7.88 0.37
N THR A 193 7.74 7.61 1.63
CA THR A 193 7.57 6.23 2.12
C THR A 193 6.36 5.56 1.48
N ILE A 194 5.21 6.23 1.44
CA ILE A 194 3.99 5.72 0.80
C ILE A 194 4.24 5.48 -0.70
N GLN A 195 4.94 6.38 -1.37
CA GLN A 195 5.31 6.22 -2.78
C GLN A 195 6.23 5.02 -2.99
N ALA A 196 7.24 4.84 -2.12
CA ALA A 196 8.14 3.70 -2.19
C ALA A 196 7.46 2.35 -1.91
N MET A 197 6.38 2.32 -1.12
CA MET A 197 5.58 1.13 -0.87
C MET A 197 4.76 0.69 -2.09
N GLN A 198 4.42 1.60 -3.00
CA GLN A 198 3.54 1.31 -4.13
C GLN A 198 4.10 0.23 -5.04
N GLU A 199 5.39 0.27 -5.36
CA GLU A 199 6.00 -0.70 -6.27
C GLU A 199 5.98 -2.13 -5.72
N PRO A 200 6.45 -2.43 -4.49
CA PRO A 200 6.33 -3.78 -3.93
C PRO A 200 4.88 -4.26 -3.85
N VAL A 201 3.92 -3.42 -3.45
CA VAL A 201 2.51 -3.79 -3.40
C VAL A 201 1.96 -4.12 -4.79
N ALA A 202 2.28 -3.30 -5.80
CA ALA A 202 1.86 -3.51 -7.19
C ALA A 202 2.44 -4.82 -7.76
N LEU A 203 3.72 -5.09 -7.53
CA LEU A 203 4.39 -6.29 -8.02
C LEU A 203 3.88 -7.57 -7.34
N ILE A 204 3.60 -7.54 -6.04
CA ILE A 204 2.97 -8.65 -5.33
C ILE A 204 1.59 -8.94 -5.93
N GLY A 205 0.75 -7.92 -6.09
CA GLY A 205 -0.58 -8.07 -6.69
C GLY A 205 -0.50 -8.64 -8.11
N LEU A 206 0.38 -8.11 -8.94
CA LEU A 206 0.56 -8.54 -10.33
C LEU A 206 1.02 -10.00 -10.42
N MET A 207 1.99 -10.42 -9.59
CA MET A 207 2.52 -11.78 -9.60
C MET A 207 1.53 -12.82 -9.04
N VAL A 208 0.71 -12.43 -8.07
CA VAL A 208 -0.22 -13.34 -7.38
C VAL A 208 -1.53 -13.46 -8.15
N HIS A 209 -2.07 -12.36 -8.67
CA HIS A 209 -3.37 -12.32 -9.35
C HIS A 209 -3.27 -12.26 -10.88
N ALA A 210 -2.06 -12.15 -11.44
CA ALA A 210 -1.83 -11.89 -12.88
C ALA A 210 -2.59 -10.66 -13.39
N ALA A 211 -2.87 -9.68 -12.54
CA ALA A 211 -3.64 -8.48 -12.81
C ALA A 211 -2.96 -7.24 -12.24
N GLY A 212 -2.81 -6.21 -13.06
CA GLY A 212 -2.29 -4.92 -12.64
C GLY A 212 -3.39 -4.05 -12.00
N PHE A 213 -2.99 -3.13 -11.12
CA PHE A 213 -3.88 -2.14 -10.51
C PHE A 213 -3.66 -0.75 -11.15
N SER A 214 -4.76 0.00 -11.37
CA SER A 214 -4.70 1.33 -11.99
C SER A 214 -4.37 2.42 -10.95
N TRP A 215 -3.11 2.59 -10.63
CA TRP A 215 -2.62 3.56 -9.64
C TRP A 215 -2.91 5.01 -10.01
N ASP A 216 -2.86 5.34 -11.30
CA ASP A 216 -3.14 6.71 -11.77
C ASP A 216 -4.61 7.07 -11.57
N SER A 217 -5.53 6.15 -11.90
CA SER A 217 -6.96 6.34 -11.64
C SER A 217 -7.25 6.56 -10.16
N LEU A 218 -6.67 5.75 -9.28
CA LEU A 218 -6.80 5.91 -7.84
C LEU A 218 -6.26 7.28 -7.40
N SER A 219 -5.07 7.69 -7.88
CA SER A 219 -4.46 8.96 -7.52
C SER A 219 -5.36 10.14 -7.88
N HIS A 220 -5.94 10.13 -9.08
CA HIS A 220 -6.88 11.18 -9.52
C HIS A 220 -8.15 11.19 -8.68
N GLN A 221 -8.72 10.02 -8.37
CA GLN A 221 -9.92 9.92 -7.54
C GLN A 221 -9.67 10.47 -6.13
N LEU A 222 -8.55 10.11 -5.52
CA LEU A 222 -8.19 10.56 -4.18
C LEU A 222 -7.91 12.07 -4.13
N ALA A 223 -7.20 12.61 -5.12
CA ALA A 223 -6.96 14.05 -5.22
C ALA A 223 -8.28 14.84 -5.34
N ASN A 224 -9.19 14.39 -6.21
CA ASN A 224 -10.50 15.01 -6.39
C ASN A 224 -11.36 14.92 -5.11
N ALA A 225 -11.35 13.77 -4.43
CA ALA A 225 -12.10 13.58 -3.18
C ALA A 225 -11.57 14.49 -2.07
N ALA A 226 -10.26 14.58 -1.89
CA ALA A 226 -9.61 15.44 -0.91
C ALA A 226 -9.90 16.93 -1.21
N GLN A 227 -9.75 17.35 -2.46
CA GLN A 227 -10.06 18.72 -2.88
C GLN A 227 -11.54 19.06 -2.60
N SER A 228 -12.46 18.20 -3.01
CA SER A 228 -13.91 18.42 -2.78
C SER A 228 -14.24 18.51 -1.30
N PHE A 229 -13.63 17.68 -0.45
CA PHE A 229 -13.84 17.70 0.99
C PHE A 229 -13.38 19.03 1.62
N TRP A 230 -12.21 19.53 1.23
CA TRP A 230 -11.64 20.73 1.84
C TRP A 230 -12.26 22.02 1.29
N THR A 231 -12.67 22.08 0.01
CA THR A 231 -13.31 23.26 -0.60
C THR A 231 -14.79 23.39 -0.20
N SER A 232 -15.51 22.30 0.04
CA SER A 232 -16.92 22.35 0.46
C SER A 232 -17.12 22.94 1.85
N ALA A 233 -16.08 22.93 2.70
CA ALA A 233 -16.14 23.51 4.05
C ALA A 233 -16.20 25.05 4.04
N ASP A 234 -15.75 25.71 2.97
CA ASP A 234 -15.71 27.17 2.90
C ASP A 234 -17.02 27.80 2.43
N THR A 235 -17.93 27.04 1.83
CA THR A 235 -19.17 27.57 1.23
C THR A 235 -20.36 27.66 2.21
N GLN A 236 -20.28 27.09 3.40
CA GLN A 236 -21.37 27.11 4.38
C GLN A 236 -21.38 28.31 5.34
N ASP A 237 -20.27 29.05 5.45
CA ASP A 237 -20.18 30.21 6.35
C ASP A 237 -20.62 31.56 5.69
N MET A 238 -21.16 31.54 4.46
CA MET A 238 -21.67 32.74 3.76
C MET A 238 -23.22 32.79 3.66
N ARG A 239 -23.96 32.09 4.54
CA ARG A 239 -25.44 32.23 4.61
C ARG A 239 -25.93 32.54 5.98
#